data_c935f2b6898ccbb9873848152401755a
#
_entry.id   c935f2b6898ccbb9873848152401755a
#
_cell.length_a   1.000
_cell.length_b   1.000
_cell.length_c   1.000
_cell.angle_alpha   90.00
_cell.angle_beta   90.00
_cell.angle_gamma   90.00
#
_symmetry.space_group_name_H-M   'P 1'
#
loop_
_entity.id
_entity.type
_entity.pdbx_description
1 polymer ?
#
loop_
_entity_poly.entity_id
_entity_poly.type
_entity_poly.pdbx_seq_one_letter_code
_entity_poly.pdbx_strand_id
1 'polypeptide(L)'
;MGAAKWIGGIIGFMAGGPLGALAGFVFGSLFDTDSNDAGSYYGEAPTRGTTYTGQRNSFLFSMLVMASYIIRADGRIMHSEMEFVRRFLRSTFGEAAVGEGERILLNLFEQRKQMDRQNPLAFKNTIRDCGTQIAANLTYEERLQLLVFLVEIAKSDGHVCNEEIEALKEVAMYMGLSVKEVESML
;
A
#
# COMPACT_ATOMS: atom_id res chain seq x y z
N MET A 1 -13.48 -0.43 16.21
CA MET A 1 -12.39 0.00 17.11
C MET A 1 -10.96 -0.18 16.54
N GLY A 2 -10.80 -0.60 15.30
CA GLY A 2 -9.47 -0.88 14.70
C GLY A 2 -8.76 0.34 14.11
N ALA A 3 -9.47 1.27 13.52
CA ALA A 3 -8.90 2.39 12.77
C ALA A 3 -8.04 3.36 13.62
N ALA A 4 -8.43 3.59 14.87
CA ALA A 4 -7.69 4.49 15.77
C ALA A 4 -6.28 3.98 16.13
N LYS A 5 -6.06 2.67 16.14
CA LYS A 5 -4.74 2.08 16.40
C LYS A 5 -3.78 2.25 15.22
N TRP A 6 -4.29 2.30 14.02
CA TRP A 6 -3.50 2.53 12.80
C TRP A 6 -3.05 3.98 12.69
N ILE A 7 -3.89 4.94 13.06
CA ILE A 7 -3.60 6.37 12.99
C ILE A 7 -2.50 6.76 13.95
N GLY A 8 -2.52 6.24 15.19
CA GLY A 8 -1.46 6.46 16.15
C GLY A 8 -0.13 5.78 15.79
N GLY A 9 -0.15 4.79 14.89
CA GLY A 9 1.02 4.01 14.49
C GLY A 9 1.67 4.41 13.16
N ILE A 10 1.11 5.38 12.42
CA ILE A 10 1.68 5.86 11.14
C ILE A 10 2.78 6.91 11.35
N ILE A 11 3.39 6.93 12.51
CA ILE A 11 4.55 7.79 12.80
C ILE A 11 5.83 7.03 12.47
N GLY A 12 6.07 6.81 11.21
CA GLY A 12 7.31 6.32 10.67
C GLY A 12 7.75 7.23 9.53
N PHE A 13 8.44 6.72 8.54
CA PHE A 13 8.86 7.48 7.36
C PHE A 13 7.70 8.06 6.53
N MET A 14 6.45 7.65 6.81
CA MET A 14 5.24 8.12 6.13
C MET A 14 4.68 9.44 6.65
N ALA A 15 5.19 9.99 7.76
CA ALA A 15 4.68 11.25 8.35
C ALA A 15 4.74 12.46 7.39
N GLY A 16 5.42 12.32 6.26
CA GLY A 16 5.48 13.30 5.19
C GLY A 16 5.51 12.65 3.82
N GLY A 17 5.42 13.43 2.76
CA GLY A 17 5.55 12.95 1.39
C GLY A 17 4.30 12.26 0.81
N PRO A 18 4.45 11.61 -0.36
CA PRO A 18 3.34 11.04 -1.12
C PRO A 18 2.56 9.96 -0.38
N LEU A 19 3.24 9.07 0.35
CA LEU A 19 2.61 8.02 1.16
C LEU A 19 1.80 8.61 2.32
N GLY A 20 2.31 9.65 2.98
CA GLY A 20 1.59 10.35 4.04
C GLY A 20 0.35 11.07 3.53
N ALA A 21 0.44 11.71 2.38
CA ALA A 21 -0.70 12.35 1.73
C ALA A 21 -1.77 11.32 1.35
N LEU A 22 -1.39 10.20 0.74
CA LEU A 22 -2.31 9.13 0.37
C LEU A 22 -2.95 8.48 1.60
N ALA A 23 -2.18 8.26 2.67
CA ALA A 23 -2.69 7.78 3.95
C ALA A 23 -3.73 8.74 4.54
N GLY A 24 -3.46 10.04 4.49
CA GLY A 24 -4.41 11.07 4.93
C GLY A 24 -5.75 11.00 4.19
N PHE A 25 -5.73 10.80 2.88
CA PHE A 25 -6.95 10.61 2.08
C PHE A 25 -7.68 9.32 2.43
N VAL A 26 -6.97 8.20 2.50
CA VAL A 26 -7.55 6.88 2.79
C VAL A 26 -8.18 6.86 4.18
N PHE A 27 -7.47 7.32 5.19
CA PHE A 27 -7.96 7.34 6.56
C PHE A 27 -8.98 8.47 6.79
N GLY A 28 -8.80 9.64 6.19
CA GLY A 28 -9.77 10.74 6.26
C GLY A 28 -11.15 10.32 5.75
N SER A 29 -11.22 9.63 4.61
CA SER A 29 -12.48 9.16 4.05
C SER A 29 -13.14 8.04 4.88
N LEU A 30 -12.39 7.29 5.66
CA LEU A 30 -12.93 6.27 6.57
C LEU A 30 -13.55 6.89 7.83
N PHE A 31 -13.16 8.13 8.18
CA PHE A 31 -13.69 8.85 9.33
C PHE A 31 -14.89 9.76 8.99
N ASP A 32 -15.02 10.23 7.76
CA ASP A 32 -16.14 11.05 7.31
C ASP A 32 -17.49 10.33 7.36
N THR A 33 -17.49 9.02 7.60
CA THR A 33 -18.72 8.24 7.73
C THR A 33 -19.28 8.23 9.16
N ASP A 34 -18.51 8.68 10.16
CA ASP A 34 -18.94 8.58 11.57
C ASP A 34 -18.30 9.65 12.47
N SER A 35 -18.60 10.92 12.29
CA SER A 35 -18.64 11.86 13.41
C SER A 35 -18.20 13.29 13.09
N ASN A 36 -19.04 14.19 13.50
CA ASN A 36 -18.82 15.62 13.82
C ASN A 36 -17.84 15.81 14.99
N ASP A 37 -16.59 15.42 14.85
CA ASP A 37 -15.57 15.83 15.84
C ASP A 37 -14.17 15.85 15.19
N ALA A 38 -13.88 16.97 14.52
CA ALA A 38 -12.55 17.29 14.03
C ALA A 38 -11.68 17.77 15.20
N GLY A 39 -11.19 16.82 16.00
CA GLY A 39 -10.17 17.04 17.02
C GLY A 39 -8.76 16.91 16.41
N SER A 40 -8.07 18.03 16.34
CA SER A 40 -6.69 18.22 15.96
C SER A 40 -5.75 17.26 16.70
N TYR A 41 -5.22 16.24 16.03
CA TYR A 41 -4.17 15.37 16.57
C TYR A 41 -2.81 15.65 15.91
N TYR A 42 -2.33 16.86 16.11
CA TYR A 42 -0.91 17.18 15.92
C TYR A 42 -0.28 17.35 17.32
N GLY A 43 0.54 16.40 17.70
CA GLY A 43 1.49 16.62 18.78
C GLY A 43 1.49 15.63 19.92
N GLU A 44 2.18 14.50 19.73
CA GLU A 44 2.90 13.85 20.81
C GLU A 44 4.18 13.21 20.28
N ALA A 45 5.31 13.52 20.90
CA ALA A 45 6.61 12.95 20.55
C ALA A 45 6.62 11.44 20.79
N PRO A 46 7.22 10.63 19.91
CA PRO A 46 7.16 9.17 20.01
C PRO A 46 8.01 8.66 21.18
N THR A 47 7.39 7.99 22.11
CA THR A 47 8.07 7.10 23.04
C THR A 47 8.59 5.87 22.29
N ARG A 48 9.73 5.32 22.71
CA ARG A 48 10.48 4.23 22.00
C ARG A 48 9.65 3.00 21.57
N GLY A 49 8.48 2.74 22.16
CA GLY A 49 7.58 1.65 21.80
C GLY A 49 6.69 1.95 20.58
N THR A 50 6.39 3.21 20.32
CA THR A 50 5.55 3.64 19.20
C THR A 50 6.29 3.64 17.85
N THR A 51 7.62 3.75 17.86
CA THR A 51 8.44 3.79 16.65
C THR A 51 8.42 2.45 15.89
N TYR A 52 8.50 1.33 16.60
CA TYR A 52 8.52 0.00 15.98
C TYR A 52 7.15 -0.37 15.37
N THR A 53 6.08 -0.07 16.07
CA THR A 53 4.71 -0.23 15.55
C THR A 53 4.45 0.69 14.37
N GLY A 54 4.96 1.92 14.42
CA GLY A 54 4.87 2.89 13.34
C GLY A 54 5.58 2.44 12.06
N GLN A 55 6.78 1.90 12.17
CA GLN A 55 7.53 1.36 11.04
C GLN A 55 6.82 0.16 10.39
N ARG A 56 6.31 -0.76 11.22
CA ARG A 56 5.55 -1.93 10.75
C ARG A 56 4.28 -1.52 10.01
N ASN A 57 3.55 -0.56 10.53
CA ASN A 57 2.31 -0.06 9.90
C ASN A 57 2.62 0.70 8.62
N SER A 58 3.70 1.46 8.58
CA SER A 58 4.18 2.17 7.39
C SER A 58 4.58 1.18 6.29
N PHE A 59 5.28 0.12 6.64
CA PHE A 59 5.64 -0.95 5.71
C PHE A 59 4.39 -1.63 5.14
N LEU A 60 3.46 -2.02 5.99
CA LEU A 60 2.21 -2.64 5.57
C LEU A 60 1.39 -1.71 4.66
N PHE A 61 1.27 -0.44 5.00
CA PHE A 61 0.57 0.52 4.15
C PHE A 61 1.24 0.65 2.78
N SER A 62 2.57 0.72 2.74
CA SER A 62 3.35 0.73 1.49
C SER A 62 3.08 -0.51 0.63
N MET A 63 3.01 -1.70 1.25
CA MET A 63 2.64 -2.94 0.58
C MET A 63 1.25 -2.87 -0.04
N LEU A 64 0.27 -2.37 0.70
CA LEU A 64 -1.12 -2.24 0.23
C LEU A 64 -1.27 -1.21 -0.89
N VAL A 65 -0.55 -0.09 -0.82
CA VAL A 65 -0.52 0.93 -1.89
C VAL A 65 0.01 0.32 -3.19
N MET A 66 1.13 -0.36 -3.14
CA MET A 66 1.71 -1.02 -4.31
C MET A 66 0.85 -2.18 -4.81
N ALA A 67 0.28 -2.98 -3.90
CA ALA A 67 -0.67 -4.04 -4.24
C ALA A 67 -1.90 -3.50 -4.98
N SER A 68 -2.44 -2.36 -4.57
CA SER A 68 -3.60 -1.75 -5.25
C SER A 68 -3.32 -1.41 -6.71
N TYR A 69 -2.09 -1.05 -7.03
CA TYR A 69 -1.67 -0.77 -8.40
C TYR A 69 -1.58 -2.05 -9.25
N ILE A 70 -1.01 -3.11 -8.69
CA ILE A 70 -0.87 -4.42 -9.38
C ILE A 70 -2.24 -5.06 -9.59
N ILE A 71 -3.06 -5.18 -8.54
CA ILE A 71 -4.39 -5.82 -8.59
C ILE A 71 -5.30 -5.19 -9.65
N ARG A 72 -5.14 -3.92 -9.94
CA ARG A 72 -5.94 -3.23 -10.96
C ARG A 72 -5.17 -2.92 -12.25
N ALA A 73 -4.07 -3.59 -12.50
CA ALA A 73 -3.27 -3.35 -13.69
C ALA A 73 -4.05 -3.64 -14.99
N ASP A 74 -4.81 -4.73 -15.02
CA ASP A 74 -5.69 -5.11 -16.12
C ASP A 74 -7.10 -4.49 -16.07
N GLY A 75 -7.37 -3.66 -15.05
CA GLY A 75 -8.68 -3.03 -14.80
C GLY A 75 -9.69 -3.91 -14.08
N ARG A 76 -9.34 -5.14 -13.71
CA ARG A 76 -10.18 -6.07 -12.97
C ARG A 76 -9.60 -6.36 -11.60
N ILE A 77 -10.45 -6.75 -10.67
CA ILE A 77 -10.04 -7.23 -9.34
C ILE A 77 -10.41 -8.70 -9.27
N MET A 78 -9.39 -9.55 -9.22
CA MET A 78 -9.61 -11.00 -9.16
C MET A 78 -9.83 -11.43 -7.71
N HIS A 79 -10.73 -12.39 -7.53
CA HIS A 79 -11.01 -12.96 -6.21
C HIS A 79 -9.76 -13.63 -5.60
N SER A 80 -8.98 -14.32 -6.44
CA SER A 80 -7.73 -14.98 -6.04
C SER A 80 -6.69 -14.03 -5.49
N GLU A 81 -6.53 -12.85 -6.10
CA GLU A 81 -5.61 -11.82 -5.62
C GLU A 81 -6.03 -11.29 -4.25
N MET A 82 -7.31 -10.97 -4.08
CA MET A 82 -7.85 -10.50 -2.80
C MET A 82 -7.74 -11.58 -1.72
N GLU A 83 -7.98 -12.84 -2.07
CA GLU A 83 -7.84 -13.96 -1.13
C GLU A 83 -6.38 -14.21 -0.75
N PHE A 84 -5.45 -14.04 -1.69
CA PHE A 84 -4.01 -14.10 -1.38
C PHE A 84 -3.63 -13.01 -0.37
N VAL A 85 -4.06 -11.77 -0.60
CA VAL A 85 -3.79 -10.64 0.31
C VAL A 85 -4.37 -10.91 1.70
N ARG A 86 -5.61 -11.41 1.80
CA ARG A 86 -6.23 -11.77 3.09
C ARG A 86 -5.42 -12.82 3.84
N ARG A 87 -4.99 -13.88 3.16
CA ARG A 87 -4.16 -14.94 3.76
C ARG A 87 -2.81 -14.41 4.22
N PHE A 88 -2.18 -13.58 3.40
CA PHE A 88 -0.92 -12.93 3.74
C PHE A 88 -1.05 -12.03 4.98
N LEU A 89 -2.07 -11.18 5.01
CA LEU A 89 -2.33 -10.30 6.15
C LEU A 89 -2.57 -11.09 7.44
N ARG A 90 -3.36 -12.16 7.36
CA ARG A 90 -3.65 -13.03 8.49
C ARG A 90 -2.40 -13.70 9.03
N SER A 91 -1.57 -14.26 8.16
CA SER A 91 -0.38 -15.00 8.56
C SER A 91 0.74 -14.09 9.09
N THR A 92 0.86 -12.87 8.55
CA THR A 92 1.99 -11.97 8.85
C THR A 92 1.65 -10.96 9.94
N PHE A 93 0.42 -10.44 9.96
CA PHE A 93 -0.01 -9.34 10.83
C PHE A 93 -1.16 -9.70 11.77
N GLY A 94 -1.74 -10.89 11.62
CA GLY A 94 -2.84 -11.39 12.43
C GLY A 94 -4.24 -11.04 11.88
N GLU A 95 -5.27 -11.66 12.47
CA GLU A 95 -6.66 -11.57 11.99
C GLU A 95 -7.20 -10.12 11.97
N ALA A 96 -6.82 -9.30 12.96
CA ALA A 96 -7.25 -7.89 13.00
C ALA A 96 -6.80 -7.07 11.79
N ALA A 97 -5.66 -7.42 11.20
CA ALA A 97 -5.12 -6.72 10.02
C ALA A 97 -5.90 -7.03 8.72
N VAL A 98 -6.63 -8.13 8.67
CA VAL A 98 -7.36 -8.56 7.45
C VAL A 98 -8.45 -7.56 7.10
N GLY A 99 -9.34 -7.25 8.03
CA GLY A 99 -10.45 -6.32 7.80
C GLY A 99 -9.97 -4.90 7.51
N GLU A 100 -8.97 -4.44 8.23
CA GLU A 100 -8.40 -3.10 8.03
C GLU A 100 -7.65 -2.98 6.70
N GLY A 101 -6.82 -3.96 6.38
CA GLY A 101 -6.08 -4.01 5.12
C GLY A 101 -7.00 -4.08 3.91
N GLU A 102 -8.08 -4.84 3.98
CA GLU A 102 -9.09 -4.91 2.93
C GLU A 102 -9.80 -3.57 2.72
N ARG A 103 -10.18 -2.87 3.80
CA ARG A 103 -10.77 -1.52 3.73
C ARG A 103 -9.81 -0.52 3.09
N ILE A 104 -8.54 -0.57 3.43
CA ILE A 104 -7.50 0.27 2.84
C ILE A 104 -7.41 0.01 1.33
N LEU A 105 -7.35 -1.25 0.90
CA LEU A 105 -7.31 -1.61 -0.51
C LEU A 105 -8.53 -1.12 -1.28
N LEU A 106 -9.74 -1.35 -0.77
CA LEU A 106 -10.97 -0.90 -1.40
C LEU A 106 -11.01 0.63 -1.53
N ASN A 107 -10.54 1.34 -0.51
CA ASN A 107 -10.44 2.79 -0.56
C ASN A 107 -9.39 3.26 -1.59
N LEU A 108 -8.25 2.58 -1.69
CA LEU A 108 -7.23 2.87 -2.70
C LEU A 108 -7.78 2.65 -4.12
N PHE A 109 -8.57 1.61 -4.35
CA PHE A 109 -9.24 1.40 -5.64
C PHE A 109 -10.20 2.54 -5.99
N GLU A 110 -10.94 3.03 -5.03
CA GLU A 110 -11.85 4.17 -5.23
C GLU A 110 -11.07 5.47 -5.48
N GLN A 111 -10.00 5.71 -4.74
CA GLN A 111 -9.09 6.86 -4.96
C GLN A 111 -8.49 6.84 -6.37
N ARG A 112 -8.03 5.70 -6.84
CA ARG A 112 -7.54 5.54 -8.21
C ARG A 112 -8.60 5.95 -9.23
N LYS A 113 -9.81 5.44 -9.05
CA LYS A 113 -10.94 5.75 -9.93
C LYS A 113 -11.26 7.23 -9.99
N GLN A 114 -11.25 7.91 -8.85
CA GLN A 114 -11.49 9.35 -8.77
C GLN A 114 -10.35 10.17 -9.39
N MET A 115 -9.11 9.82 -9.09
CA MET A 115 -7.93 10.51 -9.63
C MET A 115 -7.85 10.37 -11.15
N ASP A 116 -8.06 9.17 -11.66
CA ASP A 116 -7.95 8.87 -13.10
C ASP A 116 -9.09 9.49 -13.93
N ARG A 117 -10.22 9.85 -13.31
CA ARG A 117 -11.28 10.63 -13.96
C ARG A 117 -10.82 12.06 -14.32
N GLN A 118 -9.99 12.65 -13.49
CA GLN A 118 -9.47 14.01 -13.71
C GLN A 118 -8.24 14.00 -14.61
N ASN A 119 -7.35 13.04 -14.40
CA ASN A 119 -6.13 12.85 -15.17
C ASN A 119 -5.79 11.34 -15.21
N PRO A 120 -5.78 10.69 -16.40
CA PRO A 120 -5.52 9.25 -16.54
C PRO A 120 -4.19 8.78 -15.96
N LEU A 121 -3.23 9.67 -15.76
CA LEU A 121 -1.91 9.36 -15.20
C LEU A 121 -1.76 9.76 -13.73
N ALA A 122 -2.80 10.32 -13.10
CA ALA A 122 -2.69 10.88 -11.75
C ALA A 122 -2.32 9.81 -10.72
N PHE A 123 -3.00 8.67 -10.74
CA PHE A 123 -2.69 7.58 -9.81
C PHE A 123 -1.32 6.96 -10.08
N LYS A 124 -0.96 6.75 -11.35
CA LYS A 124 0.37 6.25 -11.75
C LYS A 124 1.49 7.16 -11.24
N ASN A 125 1.33 8.48 -11.38
CA ASN A 125 2.29 9.45 -10.87
C ASN A 125 2.40 9.39 -9.34
N THR A 126 1.28 9.21 -8.64
CA THR A 126 1.27 9.02 -7.19
C THR A 126 2.02 7.74 -6.79
N ILE A 127 1.82 6.63 -7.50
CA ILE A 127 2.55 5.38 -7.27
C ILE A 127 4.05 5.55 -7.50
N ARG A 128 4.46 6.27 -8.54
CA ARG A 128 5.87 6.58 -8.79
C ARG A 128 6.48 7.34 -7.61
N ASP A 129 5.80 8.37 -7.13
CA ASP A 129 6.28 9.20 -6.03
C ASP A 129 6.31 8.41 -4.71
N CYS A 130 5.33 7.55 -4.47
CA CYS A 130 5.35 6.58 -3.35
C CYS A 130 6.52 5.60 -3.46
N GLY A 131 6.79 5.08 -4.66
CA GLY A 131 7.93 4.19 -4.91
C GLY A 131 9.27 4.85 -4.60
N THR A 132 9.42 6.11 -4.99
CA THR A 132 10.60 6.92 -4.67
C THR A 132 10.77 7.09 -3.15
N GLN A 133 9.70 7.35 -2.43
CA GLN A 133 9.72 7.46 -0.97
C GLN A 133 10.08 6.11 -0.32
N ILE A 134 9.55 5.01 -0.81
CA ILE A 134 9.90 3.65 -0.38
C ILE A 134 11.39 3.39 -0.58
N ALA A 135 11.91 3.71 -1.77
CA ALA A 135 13.32 3.54 -2.09
C ALA A 135 14.26 4.33 -1.16
N ALA A 136 13.83 5.51 -0.73
CA ALA A 136 14.60 6.35 0.19
C ALA A 136 14.59 5.86 1.64
N ASN A 137 13.60 5.07 2.05
CA ASN A 137 13.36 4.72 3.47
C ASN A 137 13.49 3.23 3.79
N LEU A 138 13.38 2.35 2.80
CA LEU A 138 13.51 0.90 2.98
C LEU A 138 14.87 0.41 2.48
N THR A 139 15.39 -0.62 3.16
CA THR A 139 16.59 -1.33 2.69
C THR A 139 16.33 -2.07 1.38
N TYR A 140 17.39 -2.50 0.70
CA TYR A 140 17.26 -3.30 -0.51
C TYR A 140 16.46 -4.59 -0.27
N GLU A 141 16.72 -5.27 0.85
CA GLU A 141 16.06 -6.52 1.23
C GLU A 141 14.56 -6.30 1.48
N GLU A 142 14.20 -5.22 2.17
CA GLU A 142 12.78 -4.87 2.42
C GLU A 142 12.04 -4.56 1.12
N ARG A 143 12.68 -3.84 0.20
CA ARG A 143 12.11 -3.56 -1.13
C ARG A 143 11.96 -4.83 -1.97
N LEU A 144 12.93 -5.74 -1.87
CA LEU A 144 12.88 -7.02 -2.55
C LEU A 144 11.76 -7.91 -2.00
N GLN A 145 11.58 -7.96 -0.67
CA GLN A 145 10.44 -8.65 -0.04
C GLN A 145 9.10 -8.08 -0.49
N LEU A 146 9.01 -6.75 -0.59
CA LEU A 146 7.82 -6.08 -1.14
C LEU A 146 7.56 -6.52 -2.58
N LEU A 147 8.58 -6.57 -3.42
CA LEU A 147 8.46 -7.02 -4.80
C LEU A 147 8.01 -8.50 -4.88
N VAL A 148 8.57 -9.39 -4.07
CA VAL A 148 8.14 -10.79 -3.99
C VAL A 148 6.64 -10.88 -3.67
N PHE A 149 6.18 -10.13 -2.68
CA PHE A 149 4.76 -10.07 -2.32
C PHE A 149 3.88 -9.66 -3.51
N LEU A 150 4.29 -8.64 -4.27
CA LEU A 150 3.55 -8.17 -5.44
C LEU A 150 3.52 -9.20 -6.58
N VAL A 151 4.63 -9.88 -6.82
CA VAL A 151 4.71 -10.97 -7.81
C VAL A 151 3.81 -12.15 -7.42
N GLU A 152 3.78 -12.51 -6.15
CA GLU A 152 2.91 -13.58 -5.64
C GLU A 152 1.41 -13.24 -5.74
N ILE A 153 1.04 -11.96 -5.59
CA ILE A 153 -0.33 -11.50 -5.88
C ILE A 153 -0.67 -11.77 -7.34
N ALA A 154 0.15 -11.31 -8.27
CA ALA A 154 -0.08 -11.50 -9.70
C ALA A 154 -0.12 -12.97 -10.10
N LYS A 155 0.65 -13.84 -9.42
CA LYS A 155 0.68 -15.30 -9.67
C LYS A 155 -0.45 -16.06 -8.99
N SER A 156 -1.29 -15.41 -8.21
CA SER A 156 -2.25 -16.07 -7.31
C SER A 156 -3.34 -16.89 -8.03
N ASP A 157 -3.64 -16.57 -9.28
CA ASP A 157 -4.59 -17.31 -10.12
C ASP A 157 -3.89 -18.31 -11.10
N GLY A 158 -2.55 -18.37 -11.05
CA GLY A 158 -1.74 -19.23 -11.92
C GLY A 158 -1.44 -18.65 -13.29
N HIS A 159 -1.85 -17.42 -13.57
CA HIS A 159 -1.58 -16.71 -14.81
C HIS A 159 -1.23 -15.26 -14.54
N VAL A 160 -0.15 -14.76 -15.16
CA VAL A 160 0.23 -13.35 -15.05
C VAL A 160 0.04 -12.71 -16.42
N CYS A 161 -0.83 -11.72 -16.51
CA CYS A 161 -1.07 -11.03 -17.77
C CYS A 161 0.00 -9.98 -18.08
N ASN A 162 0.06 -9.54 -19.33
CA ASN A 162 1.08 -8.57 -19.76
C ASN A 162 0.96 -7.24 -18.98
N GLU A 163 -0.24 -6.81 -18.70
CA GLU A 163 -0.51 -5.58 -17.94
C GLU A 163 0.04 -5.65 -16.51
N GLU A 164 -0.08 -6.79 -15.87
CA GLU A 164 0.51 -7.05 -14.54
C GLU A 164 2.04 -7.10 -14.60
N ILE A 165 2.61 -7.75 -15.62
CA ILE A 165 4.06 -7.79 -15.83
C ILE A 165 4.63 -6.37 -15.99
N GLU A 166 4.01 -5.55 -16.82
CA GLU A 166 4.43 -4.17 -17.01
C GLU A 166 4.28 -3.33 -15.73
N ALA A 167 3.17 -3.49 -15.00
CA ALA A 167 2.96 -2.83 -13.72
C ALA A 167 4.01 -3.25 -12.67
N LEU A 168 4.36 -4.54 -12.60
CA LEU A 168 5.43 -5.04 -11.73
C LEU A 168 6.80 -4.44 -12.07
N LYS A 169 7.12 -4.36 -13.36
CA LYS A 169 8.37 -3.72 -13.83
C LYS A 169 8.41 -2.24 -13.47
N GLU A 170 7.32 -1.51 -13.68
CA GLU A 170 7.21 -0.11 -13.32
C GLU A 170 7.40 0.12 -11.82
N VAL A 171 6.69 -0.62 -11.00
CA VAL A 171 6.79 -0.52 -9.52
C VAL A 171 8.19 -0.87 -9.04
N ALA A 172 8.81 -1.91 -9.59
CA ALA A 172 10.20 -2.28 -9.28
C ALA A 172 11.15 -1.10 -9.56
N MET A 173 11.06 -0.49 -10.74
CA MET A 173 11.88 0.67 -11.09
C MET A 173 11.63 1.85 -10.17
N TYR A 174 10.38 2.14 -9.81
CA TYR A 174 10.04 3.22 -8.88
C TYR A 174 10.65 3.01 -7.50
N MET A 175 10.73 1.76 -7.06
CA MET A 175 11.38 1.37 -5.80
C MET A 175 12.90 1.23 -5.90
N GLY A 176 13.52 1.57 -7.04
CA GLY A 176 14.96 1.47 -7.24
C GLY A 176 15.47 0.03 -7.39
N LEU A 177 14.60 -0.89 -7.86
CA LEU A 177 14.94 -2.26 -8.21
C LEU A 177 15.06 -2.42 -9.73
N SER A 178 15.68 -3.48 -10.20
CA SER A 178 15.86 -3.73 -11.63
C SER A 178 14.74 -4.58 -12.22
N VAL A 179 14.49 -4.43 -13.51
CA VAL A 179 13.57 -5.27 -14.29
C VAL A 179 13.97 -6.75 -14.23
N LYS A 180 15.28 -7.04 -14.16
CA LYS A 180 15.78 -8.41 -14.06
C LYS A 180 15.34 -9.15 -12.81
N GLU A 181 15.15 -8.42 -11.70
CA GLU A 181 14.62 -9.00 -10.46
C GLU A 181 13.17 -9.45 -10.66
N VAL A 182 12.35 -8.66 -11.33
CA VAL A 182 10.99 -9.08 -11.71
C VAL A 182 11.01 -10.31 -12.60
N GLU A 183 11.80 -10.29 -13.66
CA GLU A 183 11.89 -11.40 -14.62
C GLU A 183 12.41 -12.70 -13.98
N SER A 184 13.26 -12.60 -12.97
CA SER A 184 13.75 -13.78 -12.23
C SER A 184 12.71 -14.40 -11.30
N MET A 185 11.65 -13.65 -10.95
CA MET A 185 10.57 -14.10 -10.06
C MET A 185 9.35 -14.62 -10.82
N LEU A 186 9.21 -14.25 -12.08
CA LEU A 186 8.11 -14.68 -12.95
C LEU A 186 8.35 -16.09 -13.51
#